data_e27d02f9ea0635ef8a074aaf8d710108
#
_entry.id   e27d02f9ea0635ef8a074aaf8d710108
#
_cell.length_a   1.000
_cell.length_b   1.000
_cell.length_c   1.000
_cell.angle_alpha   90.00
_cell.angle_beta   90.00
_cell.angle_gamma   90.00
#
_symmetry.space_group_name_H-M   'P 1'
#
loop_
_entity.id
_entity.type
_entity.pdbx_description
1 polymer ?
#
loop_
_entity_poly.entity_id
_entity_poly.type
_entity_poly.pdbx_seq_one_letter_code
_entity_poly.pdbx_strand_id
1 'polypeptide(L)'
;RLFLPDVALPNGTSSSGKDVGLVVMLHGRCMDGNSIDQLIDLKKHVDTREFILAVPEGHRQNFWCSTCSRSDGILNTRYGCRTWAATDACCASAGPLRATLVREAWEPYDDVTHIYQLIAAVKSQYEIDPTRVFVLGFENGGFMAHRMACEHPEMLSGIVSISGSSFLNASMCEALNTVSSSVPSNSFVNVLQISG
;
A
#
# COMPACT_ATOMS: atom_id res chain seq x y z
N ARG A 1 -1.86 -9.03 -7.33
CA ARG A 1 -2.89 -9.23 -8.35
C ARG A 1 -3.10 -7.94 -9.11
N LEU A 2 -3.40 -8.04 -10.38
CA LEU A 2 -3.69 -6.89 -11.23
C LEU A 2 -5.04 -7.15 -11.91
N PHE A 3 -5.95 -6.18 -11.80
CA PHE A 3 -7.22 -6.15 -12.51
C PHE A 3 -7.16 -5.01 -13.51
N LEU A 4 -7.38 -5.31 -14.77
CA LEU A 4 -7.23 -4.38 -15.88
C LEU A 4 -8.62 -4.02 -16.42
N PRO A 5 -8.88 -2.75 -16.74
CA PRO A 5 -10.06 -2.38 -17.50
C PRO A 5 -9.92 -2.88 -18.95
N ASP A 6 -11.05 -3.13 -19.60
CA ASP A 6 -11.08 -3.60 -21.00
C ASP A 6 -10.37 -2.65 -21.98
N VAL A 7 -10.26 -1.38 -21.59
CA VAL A 7 -9.58 -0.35 -22.39
C VAL A 7 -8.06 -0.34 -22.22
N ALA A 8 -7.50 -0.99 -21.19
CA ALA A 8 -6.07 -1.02 -20.92
C ALA A 8 -5.40 -2.11 -21.76
N LEU A 9 -4.57 -1.71 -22.70
CA LEU A 9 -3.78 -2.62 -23.53
C LEU A 9 -2.31 -2.67 -23.06
N PRO A 10 -1.68 -3.83 -23.10
CA PRO A 10 -0.22 -3.92 -22.91
C PRO A 10 0.51 -3.09 -23.98
N ASN A 11 1.65 -2.53 -23.62
CA ASN A 11 2.48 -1.66 -24.47
C ASN A 11 1.94 -0.22 -24.70
N GLY A 12 1.12 0.27 -23.79
CA GLY A 12 0.88 1.70 -23.68
C GLY A 12 -0.24 2.25 -24.55
N THR A 13 -0.97 1.48 -25.32
CA THR A 13 -2.10 2.00 -26.08
C THR A 13 -3.41 1.62 -25.42
N SER A 14 -4.10 2.61 -24.84
CA SER A 14 -5.49 2.44 -24.45
C SER A 14 -6.38 2.31 -25.70
N SER A 15 -7.28 1.34 -25.70
CA SER A 15 -8.26 1.19 -26.81
C SER A 15 -9.20 2.39 -26.94
N SER A 16 -9.35 3.20 -25.90
CA SER A 16 -10.14 4.44 -25.89
C SER A 16 -9.33 5.69 -26.28
N GLY A 17 -8.00 5.57 -26.46
CA GLY A 17 -7.09 6.71 -26.69
C GLY A 17 -6.94 7.64 -25.47
N LYS A 18 -7.29 7.16 -24.27
CA LYS A 18 -7.14 7.89 -23.01
C LYS A 18 -6.29 7.10 -22.03
N ASP A 19 -5.46 7.80 -21.29
CA ASP A 19 -4.70 7.21 -20.19
C ASP A 19 -5.64 6.74 -19.08
N VAL A 20 -5.34 5.58 -18.49
CA VAL A 20 -6.13 5.00 -17.41
C VAL A 20 -5.60 5.41 -16.03
N GLY A 21 -6.45 5.38 -15.01
CA GLY A 21 -6.00 5.59 -13.63
C GLY A 21 -5.28 4.36 -13.07
N LEU A 22 -4.60 4.53 -11.94
CA LEU A 22 -4.03 3.44 -11.15
C LEU A 22 -4.49 3.56 -9.70
N VAL A 23 -5.02 2.48 -9.15
CA VAL A 23 -5.31 2.35 -7.72
C VAL A 23 -4.52 1.18 -7.16
N VAL A 24 -3.68 1.44 -6.17
CA VAL A 24 -2.99 0.40 -5.38
C VAL A 24 -3.76 0.19 -4.09
N MET A 25 -4.31 -1.01 -3.86
CA MET A 25 -5.14 -1.33 -2.70
C MET A 25 -4.37 -2.20 -1.71
N LEU A 26 -4.16 -1.68 -0.49
CA LEU A 26 -3.36 -2.30 0.56
C LEU A 26 -4.26 -2.88 1.66
N HIS A 27 -4.10 -4.17 1.92
CA HIS A 27 -4.89 -4.89 2.92
C HIS A 27 -4.50 -4.54 4.36
N GLY A 28 -5.39 -4.81 5.30
CA GLY A 28 -5.13 -4.69 6.73
C GLY A 28 -4.24 -5.81 7.27
N ARG A 29 -3.83 -5.67 8.52
CA ARG A 29 -3.04 -6.70 9.22
C ARG A 29 -3.76 -8.04 9.24
N CYS A 30 -3.01 -9.13 9.00
CA CYS A 30 -3.52 -10.50 8.92
C CYS A 30 -4.55 -10.76 7.81
N MET A 31 -4.78 -9.78 6.95
CA MET A 31 -5.55 -9.94 5.72
C MET A 31 -4.64 -10.34 4.56
N ASP A 32 -5.24 -10.58 3.43
CA ASP A 32 -4.58 -10.77 2.14
C ASP A 32 -5.35 -10.02 1.04
N GLY A 33 -4.84 -10.06 -0.17
CA GLY A 33 -5.47 -9.37 -1.30
C GLY A 33 -6.87 -9.88 -1.63
N ASN A 34 -7.22 -11.14 -1.31
CA ASN A 34 -8.58 -11.63 -1.47
C ASN A 34 -9.53 -11.01 -0.45
N SER A 35 -9.08 -10.96 0.80
CA SER A 35 -9.91 -10.48 1.90
C SER A 35 -10.24 -8.99 1.73
N ILE A 36 -9.26 -8.17 1.31
CA ILE A 36 -9.51 -6.75 1.07
C ILE A 36 -10.35 -6.53 -0.20
N ASP A 37 -10.14 -7.32 -1.25
CA ASP A 37 -10.95 -7.24 -2.46
C ASP A 37 -12.42 -7.59 -2.20
N GLN A 38 -12.68 -8.60 -1.37
CA GLN A 38 -14.04 -8.92 -0.94
C GLN A 38 -14.68 -7.86 -0.05
N LEU A 39 -13.87 -7.20 0.79
CA LEU A 39 -14.38 -6.17 1.71
C LEU A 39 -14.76 -4.88 0.99
N ILE A 40 -13.94 -4.41 0.06
CA ILE A 40 -14.09 -3.11 -0.60
C ILE A 40 -14.71 -3.25 -2.00
N ASP A 41 -14.46 -4.38 -2.67
CA ASP A 41 -15.03 -4.75 -3.99
C ASP A 41 -14.82 -3.67 -5.09
N LEU A 42 -13.62 -3.06 -5.13
CA LEU A 42 -13.30 -2.06 -6.14
C LEU A 42 -13.21 -2.62 -7.56
N LYS A 43 -12.91 -3.91 -7.70
CA LYS A 43 -12.75 -4.54 -9.02
C LYS A 43 -13.97 -4.40 -9.93
N LYS A 44 -15.18 -4.31 -9.37
CA LYS A 44 -16.42 -4.10 -10.14
C LYS A 44 -16.51 -2.73 -10.82
N HIS A 45 -15.64 -1.80 -10.42
CA HIS A 45 -15.61 -0.45 -10.97
C HIS A 45 -14.46 -0.21 -11.95
N VAL A 46 -13.58 -1.20 -12.15
CA VAL A 46 -12.38 -1.11 -12.98
C VAL A 46 -12.73 -0.61 -14.38
N ASP A 47 -13.70 -1.24 -15.06
CA ASP A 47 -14.10 -0.86 -16.42
C ASP A 47 -14.83 0.48 -16.45
N THR A 48 -15.82 0.68 -15.57
CA THR A 48 -16.68 1.86 -15.58
C THR A 48 -15.96 3.15 -15.21
N ARG A 49 -14.83 3.04 -14.48
CA ARG A 49 -14.00 4.17 -14.03
C ARG A 49 -12.65 4.24 -14.72
N GLU A 50 -12.37 3.29 -15.61
CA GLU A 50 -11.15 3.22 -16.41
C GLU A 50 -9.88 3.37 -15.54
N PHE A 51 -9.67 2.42 -14.62
CA PHE A 51 -8.46 2.36 -13.81
C PHE A 51 -7.95 0.93 -13.69
N ILE A 52 -6.64 0.79 -13.53
CA ILE A 52 -6.00 -0.46 -13.16
C ILE A 52 -6.05 -0.59 -11.64
N LEU A 53 -6.54 -1.72 -11.14
CA LEU A 53 -6.49 -2.03 -9.71
C LEU A 53 -5.35 -3.02 -9.43
N ALA A 54 -4.36 -2.56 -8.68
CA ALA A 54 -3.26 -3.38 -8.20
C ALA A 54 -3.48 -3.73 -6.72
N VAL A 55 -3.48 -5.03 -6.41
CA VAL A 55 -3.69 -5.54 -5.05
C VAL A 55 -2.47 -6.38 -4.66
N PRO A 56 -1.39 -5.72 -4.16
CA PRO A 56 -0.20 -6.43 -3.70
C PRO A 56 -0.46 -7.16 -2.38
N GLU A 57 0.46 -8.04 -2.05
CA GLU A 57 0.45 -8.80 -0.80
C GLU A 57 1.57 -8.29 0.10
N GLY A 58 1.22 -7.88 1.30
CA GLY A 58 2.20 -7.52 2.32
C GLY A 58 3.04 -8.72 2.75
N HIS A 59 4.15 -8.43 3.40
CA HIS A 59 5.08 -9.45 3.89
C HIS A 59 4.43 -10.36 4.92
N ARG A 60 4.80 -11.66 4.91
CA ARG A 60 4.42 -12.61 5.96
C ARG A 60 5.43 -12.55 7.11
N GLN A 61 4.96 -12.19 8.27
CA GLN A 61 5.75 -12.29 9.49
C GLN A 61 5.55 -13.67 10.12
N ASN A 62 6.64 -14.40 10.30
CA ASN A 62 6.65 -15.71 10.95
C ASN A 62 6.50 -15.62 12.48
N PHE A 63 5.77 -14.64 12.99
CA PHE A 63 5.61 -14.44 14.43
C PHE A 63 4.28 -14.96 14.95
N TRP A 64 4.31 -15.41 16.20
CA TRP A 64 3.16 -15.69 17.04
C TRP A 64 2.25 -14.46 17.10
N CYS A 65 1.28 -14.42 16.21
CA CYS A 65 0.21 -13.45 16.29
C CYS A 65 -0.92 -14.10 17.10
N SER A 66 -1.00 -13.77 18.38
CA SER A 66 -2.07 -14.25 19.24
C SER A 66 -3.45 -13.78 18.84
N THR A 67 -3.52 -12.83 17.90
CA THR A 67 -4.75 -12.21 17.40
C THR A 67 -5.08 -12.57 15.95
N CYS A 68 -4.21 -13.31 15.25
CA CYS A 68 -4.49 -13.78 13.89
C CYS A 68 -5.40 -14.99 13.91
N SER A 69 -6.67 -14.78 14.22
CA SER A 69 -7.71 -15.76 14.07
C SER A 69 -8.21 -15.78 12.62
N ARG A 70 -8.18 -16.93 11.96
CA ARG A 70 -8.91 -17.07 10.70
C ARG A 70 -10.42 -17.00 11.01
N SER A 71 -11.20 -16.61 10.01
CA SER A 71 -12.68 -16.63 10.09
C SER A 71 -13.28 -18.00 10.43
N ASP A 72 -12.47 -19.08 10.35
CA ASP A 72 -12.83 -20.45 10.72
C ASP A 72 -12.48 -20.82 12.18
N GLY A 73 -12.00 -19.86 12.98
CA GLY A 73 -11.65 -20.05 14.39
C GLY A 73 -10.37 -20.85 14.65
N ILE A 74 -9.66 -21.25 13.62
CA ILE A 74 -8.41 -22.00 13.74
C ILE A 74 -7.23 -21.00 13.84
N LEU A 75 -6.58 -20.96 15.00
CA LEU A 75 -5.34 -20.25 15.21
C LEU A 75 -4.24 -20.83 14.28
N ASN A 76 -4.05 -20.20 13.13
CA ASN A 76 -3.04 -20.65 12.19
C ASN A 76 -1.68 -20.00 12.49
N THR A 77 -1.07 -20.41 13.60
CA THR A 77 0.26 -19.98 14.04
C THR A 77 1.38 -20.40 13.08
N ARG A 78 1.08 -21.27 12.11
CA ARG A 78 2.09 -21.89 11.21
C ARG A 78 2.38 -21.07 9.95
N TYR A 79 1.49 -20.14 9.55
CA TYR A 79 1.62 -19.46 8.23
C TYR A 79 1.92 -17.97 8.30
N GLY A 80 2.14 -17.42 9.50
CA GLY A 80 2.44 -16.01 9.66
C GLY A 80 1.31 -15.06 9.21
N CYS A 81 1.28 -13.89 9.79
CA CYS A 81 0.34 -12.82 9.47
C CYS A 81 0.92 -11.92 8.40
N ARG A 82 0.18 -11.59 7.34
CA ARG A 82 0.61 -10.57 6.39
C ARG A 82 0.43 -9.18 6.99
N THR A 83 1.38 -8.32 6.72
CA THR A 83 1.40 -6.95 7.24
C THR A 83 2.28 -6.06 6.39
N TRP A 84 2.18 -4.76 6.57
CA TRP A 84 3.03 -3.75 5.97
C TRP A 84 3.92 -3.13 7.05
N ALA A 85 5.16 -2.89 6.74
CA ALA A 85 6.12 -2.15 7.57
C ALA A 85 5.79 -0.65 7.54
N ALA A 86 4.61 -0.29 8.03
CA ALA A 86 4.07 1.06 7.90
C ALA A 86 4.71 2.04 8.89
N THR A 87 4.75 1.68 10.17
CA THR A 87 5.31 2.50 11.25
C THR A 87 5.83 1.64 12.39
N ASP A 88 6.70 2.18 13.23
CA ASP A 88 7.18 1.50 14.45
C ASP A 88 6.05 1.27 15.47
N ALA A 89 4.99 2.05 15.41
CA ALA A 89 3.85 1.95 16.31
C ALA A 89 2.85 0.87 15.91
N CYS A 90 2.80 0.48 14.63
CA CYS A 90 1.87 -0.52 14.12
C CYS A 90 2.59 -1.65 13.40
N CYS A 91 2.41 -2.84 13.95
CA CYS A 91 2.29 -4.11 13.22
C CYS A 91 3.57 -4.73 12.65
N ALA A 92 4.61 -4.01 12.28
CA ALA A 92 5.74 -4.59 11.56
C ALA A 92 7.04 -4.65 12.36
N SER A 93 7.26 -3.78 13.29
CA SER A 93 8.51 -3.80 14.04
C SER A 93 8.38 -4.63 15.30
N ALA A 94 9.17 -5.68 15.38
CA ALA A 94 9.61 -6.14 16.67
C ALA A 94 10.44 -4.99 17.28
N GLY A 95 9.83 -4.21 18.16
CA GLY A 95 10.55 -3.17 18.90
C GLY A 95 11.81 -3.71 19.55
N PRO A 96 12.75 -2.87 19.98
CA PRO A 96 14.09 -3.25 20.44
C PRO A 96 14.12 -4.31 21.55
N LEU A 97 13.03 -4.51 22.27
CA LEU A 97 12.90 -5.57 23.30
C LEU A 97 12.79 -7.00 22.73
N ARG A 98 12.43 -7.20 21.46
CA ARG A 98 12.37 -8.53 20.85
C ARG A 98 13.59 -8.88 20.00
N ALA A 99 14.33 -7.89 19.51
CA ALA A 99 15.57 -8.12 18.79
C ALA A 99 16.65 -8.81 19.67
N THR A 100 16.54 -8.73 21.00
CA THR A 100 17.44 -9.40 21.94
C THR A 100 17.14 -10.88 22.16
N LEU A 101 15.94 -11.36 21.82
CA LEU A 101 15.53 -12.74 22.08
C LEU A 101 15.58 -13.64 20.84
N VAL A 102 15.64 -13.07 19.63
CA VAL A 102 15.73 -13.84 18.39
C VAL A 102 16.93 -13.34 17.60
N ARG A 103 17.97 -14.12 17.59
CA ARG A 103 19.30 -13.82 17.02
C ARG A 103 19.35 -13.95 15.50
N GLU A 104 18.24 -13.89 14.81
CA GLU A 104 18.18 -13.84 13.34
C GLU A 104 18.08 -12.39 12.92
N ALA A 105 19.07 -11.96 12.13
CA ALA A 105 19.14 -10.63 11.56
C ALA A 105 17.88 -10.37 10.71
N TRP A 106 16.96 -9.60 11.24
CA TRP A 106 15.81 -9.10 10.53
C TRP A 106 16.27 -7.96 9.64
N GLU A 107 16.44 -8.24 8.37
CA GLU A 107 16.40 -7.17 7.39
C GLU A 107 14.98 -6.61 7.43
N PRO A 108 14.78 -5.33 7.76
CA PRO A 108 13.46 -4.73 7.72
C PRO A 108 12.96 -4.79 6.27
N TYR A 109 11.79 -5.40 6.06
CA TYR A 109 11.19 -5.40 4.73
C TYR A 109 10.91 -3.97 4.31
N ASP A 110 11.39 -3.62 3.14
CA ASP A 110 11.18 -2.30 2.55
C ASP A 110 9.91 -2.34 1.68
N ASP A 111 8.76 -2.31 2.36
CA ASP A 111 7.46 -2.29 1.68
C ASP A 111 7.24 -0.98 0.91
N VAL A 112 7.91 0.12 1.28
CA VAL A 112 7.88 1.37 0.53
C VAL A 112 8.49 1.17 -0.85
N THR A 113 9.72 0.65 -0.90
CA THR A 113 10.37 0.31 -2.17
C THR A 113 9.57 -0.70 -2.97
N HIS A 114 8.96 -1.70 -2.33
CA HIS A 114 8.12 -2.69 -3.02
C HIS A 114 6.92 -2.02 -3.70
N ILE A 115 6.18 -1.16 -3.01
CA ILE A 115 5.02 -0.45 -3.58
C ILE A 115 5.46 0.54 -4.65
N TYR A 116 6.56 1.26 -4.43
CA TYR A 116 7.17 2.15 -5.41
C TYR A 116 7.47 1.41 -6.72
N GLN A 117 8.17 0.28 -6.63
CA GLN A 117 8.54 -0.54 -7.79
C GLN A 117 7.31 -1.11 -8.50
N LEU A 118 6.26 -1.50 -7.75
CA LEU A 118 5.00 -1.93 -8.32
C LEU A 118 4.36 -0.83 -9.17
N ILE A 119 4.25 0.38 -8.62
CA ILE A 119 3.69 1.54 -9.35
C ILE A 119 4.53 1.83 -10.61
N ALA A 120 5.86 1.86 -10.47
CA ALA A 120 6.77 2.09 -11.59
C ALA A 120 6.62 1.00 -12.68
N ALA A 121 6.51 -0.27 -12.27
CA ALA A 121 6.31 -1.39 -13.20
C ALA A 121 4.98 -1.29 -13.96
N VAL A 122 3.88 -0.92 -13.29
CA VAL A 122 2.59 -0.72 -13.95
C VAL A 122 2.68 0.44 -14.93
N LYS A 123 3.25 1.57 -14.51
CA LYS A 123 3.45 2.74 -15.40
C LYS A 123 4.35 2.46 -16.60
N SER A 124 5.27 1.50 -16.50
CA SER A 124 6.11 1.11 -17.64
C SER A 124 5.41 0.22 -18.68
N GLN A 125 4.31 -0.43 -18.29
CA GLN A 125 3.57 -1.38 -19.12
C GLN A 125 2.28 -0.79 -19.69
N TYR A 126 1.71 0.22 -19.02
CA TYR A 126 0.42 0.80 -19.35
C TYR A 126 0.52 2.33 -19.37
N GLU A 127 -0.26 2.98 -20.23
CA GLU A 127 -0.41 4.44 -20.23
C GLU A 127 -1.26 4.85 -19.01
N ILE A 128 -0.58 5.28 -17.96
CA ILE A 128 -1.21 5.73 -16.72
C ILE A 128 -1.23 7.25 -16.69
N ASP A 129 -2.43 7.82 -16.50
CA ASP A 129 -2.59 9.24 -16.20
C ASP A 129 -1.85 9.58 -14.88
N PRO A 130 -0.78 10.38 -14.93
CA PRO A 130 0.00 10.72 -13.73
C PRO A 130 -0.81 11.48 -12.68
N THR A 131 -1.93 12.08 -13.05
CA THR A 131 -2.84 12.78 -12.14
C THR A 131 -3.90 11.86 -11.52
N ARG A 132 -3.88 10.57 -11.84
CA ARG A 132 -4.85 9.57 -11.38
C ARG A 132 -4.19 8.34 -10.76
N VAL A 133 -3.15 8.55 -9.95
CA VAL A 133 -2.45 7.49 -9.20
C VAL A 133 -2.80 7.59 -7.73
N PHE A 134 -3.44 6.56 -7.19
CA PHE A 134 -3.95 6.55 -5.81
C PHE A 134 -3.48 5.32 -5.04
N VAL A 135 -3.23 5.49 -3.75
CA VAL A 135 -3.06 4.39 -2.80
C VAL A 135 -4.24 4.37 -1.84
N LEU A 136 -4.97 3.27 -1.80
CA LEU A 136 -6.04 3.02 -0.85
C LEU A 136 -5.58 1.97 0.14
N GLY A 137 -5.71 2.23 1.43
CA GLY A 137 -5.33 1.29 2.47
C GLY A 137 -6.39 1.14 3.55
N PHE A 138 -6.52 -0.10 4.01
CA PHE A 138 -7.39 -0.45 5.13
C PHE A 138 -6.54 -0.82 6.34
N GLU A 139 -6.86 -0.29 7.53
CA GLU A 139 -6.20 -0.55 8.81
C GLU A 139 -4.67 -0.38 8.68
N ASN A 140 -3.86 -1.43 8.81
CA ASN A 140 -2.40 -1.40 8.61
C ASN A 140 -2.00 -0.92 7.20
N GLY A 141 -2.76 -1.26 6.16
CA GLY A 141 -2.61 -0.70 4.82
C GLY A 141 -2.89 0.80 4.75
N GLY A 142 -3.81 1.31 5.60
CA GLY A 142 -4.07 2.74 5.74
C GLY A 142 -2.89 3.51 6.32
N PHE A 143 -2.20 2.95 7.32
CA PHE A 143 -0.93 3.48 7.83
C PHE A 143 0.14 3.49 6.74
N MET A 144 0.22 2.42 5.94
CA MET A 144 1.17 2.34 4.83
C MET A 144 0.86 3.34 3.72
N ALA A 145 -0.41 3.63 3.43
CA ALA A 145 -0.80 4.66 2.49
C ALA A 145 -0.28 6.05 2.93
N HIS A 146 -0.40 6.39 4.21
CA HIS A 146 0.20 7.62 4.75
C HIS A 146 1.72 7.64 4.61
N ARG A 147 2.39 6.51 4.85
CA ARG A 147 3.84 6.39 4.69
C ARG A 147 4.25 6.62 3.24
N MET A 148 3.53 6.04 2.28
CA MET A 148 3.79 6.28 0.85
C MET A 148 3.61 7.74 0.46
N ALA A 149 2.56 8.41 0.96
CA ALA A 149 2.35 9.84 0.73
C ALA A 149 3.45 10.72 1.33
N CYS A 150 4.09 10.27 2.41
CA CYS A 150 5.20 10.95 3.04
C CYS A 150 6.52 10.77 2.27
N GLU A 151 6.84 9.52 1.89
CA GLU A 151 8.15 9.19 1.31
C GLU A 151 8.20 9.40 -0.21
N HIS A 152 7.04 9.25 -0.90
CA HIS A 152 6.94 9.36 -2.36
C HIS A 152 5.72 10.18 -2.82
N PRO A 153 5.57 11.44 -2.34
CA PRO A 153 4.45 12.30 -2.73
C PRO A 153 4.38 12.56 -4.24
N GLU A 154 5.54 12.56 -4.91
CA GLU A 154 5.66 12.83 -6.35
C GLU A 154 5.03 11.74 -7.23
N MET A 155 4.81 10.55 -6.68
CA MET A 155 4.19 9.46 -7.42
C MET A 155 2.68 9.42 -7.32
N LEU A 156 2.09 10.16 -6.37
CA LEU A 156 0.71 9.99 -5.95
C LEU A 156 -0.12 11.25 -6.19
N SER A 157 -1.32 11.06 -6.68
CA SER A 157 -2.35 12.11 -6.74
C SER A 157 -3.16 12.20 -5.46
N GLY A 158 -3.23 11.10 -4.72
CA GLY A 158 -3.94 11.05 -3.46
C GLY A 158 -3.85 9.69 -2.76
N ILE A 159 -4.26 9.69 -1.49
CA ILE A 159 -4.44 8.49 -0.70
C ILE A 159 -5.83 8.42 -0.11
N VAL A 160 -6.31 7.20 0.11
CA VAL A 160 -7.49 6.90 0.91
C VAL A 160 -7.06 6.01 2.06
N SER A 161 -7.23 6.47 3.28
CA SER A 161 -6.93 5.70 4.49
C SER A 161 -8.23 5.37 5.23
N ILE A 162 -8.55 4.08 5.31
CA ILE A 162 -9.72 3.57 6.02
C ILE A 162 -9.25 2.94 7.33
N SER A 163 -9.65 3.50 8.45
CA SER A 163 -9.26 3.06 9.80
C SER A 163 -7.74 2.98 10.02
N GLY A 164 -6.95 3.68 9.21
CA GLY A 164 -5.53 3.93 9.41
C GLY A 164 -5.28 5.30 10.02
N SER A 165 -4.04 5.64 10.29
CA SER A 165 -3.66 6.96 10.79
C SER A 165 -2.22 7.30 10.39
N SER A 166 -1.91 8.59 10.30
CA SER A 166 -0.54 9.05 10.17
C SER A 166 0.11 9.11 11.56
N PHE A 167 0.81 8.05 11.94
CA PHE A 167 1.66 8.07 13.14
C PHE A 167 3.05 8.66 12.88
N LEU A 168 3.31 9.05 11.65
CA LEU A 168 4.55 9.73 11.33
C LEU A 168 4.55 11.08 12.03
N ASN A 169 5.57 11.30 12.84
CA ASN A 169 5.85 12.64 13.30
C ASN A 169 6.02 13.52 12.05
N ALA A 170 5.31 14.64 11.96
CA ALA A 170 5.37 15.52 10.81
C ALA A 170 6.81 15.90 10.43
N SER A 171 7.70 16.02 11.44
CA SER A 171 9.13 16.25 11.25
C SER A 171 9.86 15.12 10.50
N MET A 172 9.36 13.89 10.53
CA MET A 172 9.97 12.80 9.75
C MET A 172 9.61 12.92 8.27
N CYS A 173 8.38 13.29 7.95
CA CYS A 173 7.99 13.59 6.56
C CYS A 173 8.76 14.79 6.00
N GLU A 174 8.95 15.84 6.79
CA GLU A 174 9.75 17.01 6.40
C GLU A 174 11.22 16.64 6.17
N ALA A 175 11.81 15.81 7.05
CA ALA A 175 13.21 15.38 6.91
C ALA A 175 13.45 14.53 5.65
N LEU A 176 12.50 13.68 5.27
CA LEU A 176 12.57 12.88 4.05
C LEU A 176 12.46 13.75 2.79
N ASN A 177 11.59 14.75 2.82
CA ASN A 177 11.43 15.71 1.71
C ASN A 177 12.66 16.63 1.51
N THR A 178 13.43 16.92 2.56
CA THR A 178 14.63 17.73 2.45
C THR A 178 15.84 16.98 1.87
N VAL A 179 15.85 15.66 1.95
CA VAL A 179 16.93 14.82 1.37
C VAL A 179 16.74 14.62 -0.14
N SER A 180 15.51 14.69 -0.62
CA SER A 180 15.21 14.62 -2.06
C SER A 180 15.10 16.02 -2.64
N SER A 181 16.24 16.59 -3.07
CA SER A 181 16.31 17.88 -3.75
C SER A 181 15.60 17.91 -5.13
N SER A 182 14.91 16.85 -5.49
CA SER A 182 14.18 16.67 -6.76
C SER A 182 12.66 16.73 -6.61
N VAL A 183 12.10 16.78 -5.39
CA VAL A 183 10.65 16.91 -5.20
C VAL A 183 10.28 18.38 -5.40
N PRO A 184 9.41 18.71 -6.38
CA PRO A 184 8.91 20.08 -6.50
C PRO A 184 8.25 20.51 -5.20
N SER A 185 8.53 21.71 -4.73
CA SER A 185 8.01 22.30 -3.49
C SER A 185 6.46 22.39 -3.41
N ASN A 186 5.76 21.96 -4.44
CA ASN A 186 4.29 21.99 -4.60
C ASN A 186 3.67 20.60 -4.81
N SER A 187 4.33 19.52 -4.42
CA SER A 187 3.70 18.18 -4.49
C SER A 187 2.70 18.00 -3.36
N PHE A 188 1.45 18.36 -3.61
CA PHE A 188 0.36 18.10 -2.67
C PHE A 188 -0.27 16.74 -2.97
N VAL A 189 -0.36 15.89 -1.95
CA VAL A 189 -1.10 14.63 -2.00
C VAL A 189 -2.46 14.83 -1.35
N ASN A 190 -3.53 14.56 -2.08
CA ASN A 190 -4.87 14.61 -1.52
C ASN A 190 -5.07 13.46 -0.52
N VAL A 191 -5.64 13.72 0.64
CA VAL A 191 -5.88 12.72 1.68
C VAL A 191 -7.37 12.61 1.97
N LEU A 192 -7.93 11.42 1.78
CA LEU A 192 -9.25 11.06 2.27
C LEU A 192 -9.08 10.10 3.43
N GLN A 193 -9.42 10.58 4.64
CA GLN A 193 -9.41 9.78 5.86
C GLN A 193 -10.83 9.34 6.20
N ILE A 194 -11.02 8.02 6.37
CA ILE A 194 -12.27 7.42 6.83
C ILE A 194 -11.97 6.75 8.17
N SER A 195 -12.57 7.26 9.24
CA SER A 195 -12.46 6.72 10.61
C SER A 195 -13.79 6.14 11.02
N GLY A 196 -13.77 4.96 11.60
CA GLY A 196 -14.92 4.28 12.20
C GLY A 196 -14.80 4.27 13.71
#